data_a4fc578107f2ef51b3d1cd2f3a349a9a
#
_entry.id   a4fc578107f2ef51b3d1cd2f3a349a9a
#
_cell.length_a   1.000
_cell.length_b   1.000
_cell.length_c   1.000
_cell.angle_alpha   90.00
_cell.angle_beta   90.00
_cell.angle_gamma   90.00
#
_symmetry.space_group_name_H-M   'P 1'
#
loop_
_entity.id
_entity.type
_entity.pdbx_description
1 polymer ?
#
loop_
_entity_poly.entity_id
_entity_poly.type
_entity_poly.pdbx_seq_one_letter_code
_entity_poly.pdbx_strand_id
1 'polypeptide(L)'
;MTFRELLEKYRAGQASEEERALVEAELEKSEAIADYLAEQVEDELGTAEAQAPAGEVRHIQKKMNRRLRRTAAWAACIVLAVLLGVRFVASPLVASLYYQPNEKGFGTSIEGEPDTECEAIALDLTALYSLTAPGNTVNSVTARPEGFGRYILTYELRDWLTGETDQISGTLDASQTGGWVRTFGSNFALATMESIADWGNLADSSNGQAAADCLAELPPTSYVAAWLHFPEDLSTQELFALEERYAWKEGFTFLWAGVRSGEELLPGLVGFNMSGAPFNSIAPSWEDYPMFNWYQMRAEGKYYSGAAYAQHFLSMLSFIAGRPQAENALAWGQNFSAVLDYVEEHGVQVCGVLVYAEAPDLVQMWERGDIDGISISTVLPSRYSAEGGQYSW
;
A
#
# COMPACT_ATOMS: atom_id res chain seq x y z
N MET A 1 35.37 -16.76 7.54
CA MET A 1 34.52 -17.27 6.46
C MET A 1 34.37 -18.77 6.68
N THR A 2 33.17 -19.28 6.79
CA THR A 2 32.93 -20.73 6.95
C THR A 2 33.00 -21.42 5.59
N PHE A 3 33.30 -22.75 5.58
CA PHE A 3 33.36 -23.52 4.33
C PHE A 3 32.02 -23.48 3.55
N ARG A 4 30.89 -23.34 4.27
CA ARG A 4 29.55 -23.17 3.66
C ARG A 4 29.41 -21.86 2.88
N GLU A 5 29.90 -20.74 3.42
CA GLU A 5 29.92 -19.45 2.74
C GLU A 5 30.82 -19.47 1.49
N LEU A 6 31.93 -20.20 1.57
CA LEU A 6 32.83 -20.41 0.45
C LEU A 6 32.18 -21.22 -0.69
N LEU A 7 31.41 -22.23 -0.34
CA LEU A 7 30.70 -23.10 -1.28
C LEU A 7 29.54 -22.37 -1.96
N GLU A 8 28.87 -21.43 -1.27
CA GLU A 8 27.85 -20.56 -1.85
C GLU A 8 28.44 -19.56 -2.86
N LYS A 9 29.61 -18.98 -2.53
CA LYS A 9 30.38 -18.13 -3.47
C LYS A 9 30.86 -18.91 -4.70
N TYR A 10 31.32 -20.13 -4.53
CA TYR A 10 31.73 -20.99 -5.63
C TYR A 10 30.58 -21.31 -6.58
N ARG A 11 29.41 -21.66 -6.04
CA ARG A 11 28.17 -21.87 -6.83
C ARG A 11 27.68 -20.63 -7.56
N ALA A 12 27.85 -19.46 -6.96
CA ALA A 12 27.48 -18.18 -7.56
C ALA A 12 28.51 -17.68 -8.62
N GLY A 13 29.62 -18.40 -8.84
CA GLY A 13 30.68 -18.00 -9.76
C GLY A 13 31.52 -16.81 -9.29
N GLN A 14 31.41 -16.44 -8.00
CA GLN A 14 32.04 -15.25 -7.40
C GLN A 14 33.30 -15.58 -6.59
N ALA A 15 33.73 -16.84 -6.56
CA ALA A 15 34.93 -17.28 -5.85
C ALA A 15 36.20 -16.85 -6.62
N SER A 16 37.23 -16.38 -5.89
CA SER A 16 38.56 -16.10 -6.45
C SER A 16 39.24 -17.41 -6.88
N GLU A 17 40.34 -17.33 -7.66
CA GLU A 17 41.09 -18.51 -8.08
C GLU A 17 41.60 -19.32 -6.88
N GLU A 18 42.06 -18.66 -5.83
CA GLU A 18 42.52 -19.32 -4.60
C GLU A 18 41.37 -20.00 -3.83
N GLU A 19 40.22 -19.32 -3.76
CA GLU A 19 38.99 -19.84 -3.14
C GLU A 19 38.45 -21.06 -3.91
N ARG A 20 38.52 -21.04 -5.26
CA ARG A 20 38.14 -22.16 -6.12
C ARG A 20 39.05 -23.38 -5.90
N ALA A 21 40.35 -23.17 -5.92
CA ALA A 21 41.31 -24.25 -5.70
C ALA A 21 41.13 -24.92 -4.34
N LEU A 22 40.74 -24.13 -3.32
CA LEU A 22 40.48 -24.68 -1.97
C LEU A 22 39.20 -25.52 -1.92
N VAL A 23 38.12 -25.07 -2.59
CA VAL A 23 36.86 -25.84 -2.71
C VAL A 23 37.07 -27.12 -3.51
N GLU A 24 37.78 -27.05 -4.64
CA GLU A 24 38.06 -28.18 -5.50
C GLU A 24 38.93 -29.25 -4.79
N ALA A 25 39.95 -28.81 -4.04
CA ALA A 25 40.78 -29.70 -3.24
C ALA A 25 40.01 -30.42 -2.11
N GLU A 26 39.04 -29.76 -1.47
CA GLU A 26 38.19 -30.37 -0.45
C GLU A 26 37.12 -31.30 -1.06
N LEU A 27 36.63 -31.01 -2.25
CA LEU A 27 35.71 -31.89 -3.00
C LEU A 27 36.45 -33.16 -3.46
N GLU A 28 37.71 -33.05 -3.97
CA GLU A 28 38.54 -34.17 -4.38
C GLU A 28 38.88 -35.11 -3.18
N LYS A 29 39.17 -34.53 -1.99
CA LYS A 29 39.35 -35.33 -0.76
C LYS A 29 38.05 -36.05 -0.35
N SER A 30 36.91 -35.39 -0.47
CA SER A 30 35.62 -35.96 -0.14
C SER A 30 35.25 -37.11 -1.07
N GLU A 31 35.57 -36.97 -2.36
CA GLU A 31 35.37 -38.00 -3.38
C GLU A 31 36.30 -39.20 -3.15
N ALA A 32 37.59 -38.98 -2.84
CA ALA A 32 38.56 -40.04 -2.49
C ALA A 32 38.15 -40.80 -1.21
N ILE A 33 37.59 -40.13 -0.21
CA ILE A 33 37.06 -40.76 1.00
C ILE A 33 35.83 -41.61 0.69
N ALA A 34 34.93 -41.11 -0.17
CA ALA A 34 33.72 -41.81 -0.59
C ALA A 34 34.08 -43.08 -1.39
N ASP A 35 35.04 -42.98 -2.29
CA ASP A 35 35.56 -44.15 -3.08
C ASP A 35 36.22 -45.17 -2.19
N TYR A 36 37.07 -44.75 -1.24
CA TYR A 36 37.69 -45.63 -0.27
C TYR A 36 36.66 -46.37 0.61
N LEU A 37 35.65 -45.69 1.07
CA LEU A 37 34.56 -46.30 1.84
C LEU A 37 33.70 -47.24 1.00
N ALA A 38 33.49 -46.92 -0.28
CA ALA A 38 32.79 -47.81 -1.22
C ALA A 38 33.54 -49.07 -1.48
N GLU A 39 34.87 -48.99 -1.67
CA GLU A 39 35.77 -50.16 -1.87
C GLU A 39 35.85 -51.05 -0.62
N GLN A 40 35.92 -50.46 0.60
CA GLN A 40 35.85 -51.24 1.85
C GLN A 40 34.50 -51.95 2.02
N VAL A 41 33.40 -51.30 1.65
CA VAL A 41 32.06 -51.90 1.72
C VAL A 41 31.89 -53.01 0.68
N GLU A 42 32.48 -52.87 -0.52
CA GLU A 42 32.50 -53.93 -1.54
C GLU A 42 33.35 -55.12 -1.10
N ASP A 43 34.52 -54.88 -0.51
CA ASP A 43 35.40 -55.96 0.03
C ASP A 43 34.76 -56.74 1.20
N GLU A 44 34.08 -56.00 2.13
CA GLU A 44 33.34 -56.64 3.23
C GLU A 44 32.12 -57.43 2.75
N LEU A 45 31.41 -56.90 1.73
CA LEU A 45 30.27 -57.59 1.11
C LEU A 45 30.67 -58.73 0.23
N GLY A 46 31.79 -58.62 -0.52
CA GLY A 46 32.33 -59.66 -1.36
C GLY A 46 32.79 -60.90 -0.56
N THR A 47 33.37 -60.73 0.66
CA THR A 47 33.75 -61.79 1.55
C THR A 47 32.58 -62.45 2.28
N ALA A 48 31.45 -61.75 2.44
CA ALA A 48 30.24 -62.28 3.12
C ALA A 48 29.33 -63.10 2.19
N GLU A 49 29.37 -62.86 0.86
CA GLU A 49 28.53 -63.62 -0.10
C GLU A 49 28.98 -65.09 -0.32
N ALA A 50 30.22 -65.43 0.02
CA ALA A 50 30.76 -66.78 -0.25
C ALA A 50 30.34 -67.89 0.73
N GLN A 51 29.61 -67.62 1.82
CA GLN A 51 29.33 -68.63 2.87
C GLN A 51 27.88 -68.69 3.41
N ALA A 52 26.91 -67.96 2.89
CA ALA A 52 25.53 -68.03 3.39
C ALA A 52 24.59 -68.78 2.43
N PRO A 53 23.75 -69.73 2.88
CA PRO A 53 22.73 -70.36 2.01
C PRO A 53 21.75 -69.35 1.50
N ALA A 54 21.42 -69.36 0.19
CA ALA A 54 20.64 -68.39 -0.54
C ALA A 54 19.24 -68.02 0.08
N GLY A 55 18.75 -68.82 1.01
CA GLY A 55 17.53 -68.61 1.78
C GLY A 55 17.67 -67.61 2.93
N GLU A 56 18.81 -67.59 3.62
CA GLU A 56 19.10 -66.71 4.75
C GLU A 56 19.41 -65.30 4.28
N VAL A 57 20.19 -65.17 3.21
CA VAL A 57 20.51 -63.83 2.60
C VAL A 57 19.25 -63.11 2.18
N ARG A 58 18.29 -63.79 1.53
CA ARG A 58 16.97 -63.19 1.16
C ARG A 58 16.16 -62.77 2.37
N HIS A 59 16.22 -63.51 3.48
CA HIS A 59 15.49 -63.19 4.70
C HIS A 59 16.10 -61.97 5.42
N ILE A 60 17.42 -61.89 5.45
CA ILE A 60 18.18 -60.75 6.02
C ILE A 60 17.95 -59.48 5.17
N GLN A 61 18.07 -59.59 3.85
CA GLN A 61 17.76 -58.48 2.92
C GLN A 61 16.30 -58.00 3.07
N LYS A 62 15.34 -58.91 3.19
CA LYS A 62 13.94 -58.56 3.38
C LYS A 62 13.68 -57.86 4.73
N LYS A 63 14.37 -58.28 5.78
CA LYS A 63 14.29 -57.70 7.11
C LYS A 63 15.03 -56.34 7.18
N MET A 64 16.15 -56.20 6.50
CA MET A 64 16.92 -54.95 6.37
C MET A 64 16.16 -53.91 5.53
N ASN A 65 15.64 -54.31 4.36
CA ASN A 65 14.79 -53.43 3.54
C ASN A 65 13.53 -52.98 4.27
N ARG A 66 12.92 -53.83 5.11
CA ARG A 66 11.77 -53.46 5.92
C ARG A 66 12.14 -52.47 7.04
N ARG A 67 13.32 -52.62 7.66
CA ARG A 67 13.84 -51.63 8.63
C ARG A 67 14.19 -50.32 7.94
N LEU A 68 14.89 -50.36 6.82
CA LEU A 68 15.25 -49.17 6.04
C LEU A 68 14.03 -48.39 5.55
N ARG A 69 13.01 -49.09 5.05
CA ARG A 69 11.73 -48.47 4.68
C ARG A 69 11.01 -47.84 5.88
N ARG A 70 11.08 -48.50 7.06
CA ARG A 70 10.47 -47.90 8.27
C ARG A 70 11.22 -46.66 8.75
N THR A 71 12.56 -46.70 8.77
CA THR A 71 13.35 -45.52 9.16
C THR A 71 13.22 -44.39 8.16
N ALA A 72 13.17 -44.67 6.84
CA ALA A 72 12.89 -43.68 5.82
C ALA A 72 11.47 -43.09 5.97
N ALA A 73 10.48 -43.92 6.26
CA ALA A 73 9.09 -43.44 6.51
C ALA A 73 9.03 -42.56 7.77
N TRP A 74 9.70 -42.95 8.87
CA TRP A 74 9.79 -42.12 10.07
C TRP A 74 10.50 -40.79 9.82
N ALA A 75 11.62 -40.83 9.09
CA ALA A 75 12.33 -39.59 8.71
C ALA A 75 11.44 -38.67 7.86
N ALA A 76 10.74 -39.24 6.88
CA ALA A 76 9.78 -38.47 6.06
C ALA A 76 8.62 -37.87 6.91
N CYS A 77 8.08 -38.66 7.87
CA CYS A 77 7.06 -38.18 8.78
C CYS A 77 7.58 -37.04 9.69
N ILE A 78 8.81 -37.14 10.19
CA ILE A 78 9.42 -36.07 11.00
C ILE A 78 9.62 -34.81 10.18
N VAL A 79 10.17 -34.92 8.97
CA VAL A 79 10.33 -33.77 8.05
C VAL A 79 8.98 -33.12 7.75
N LEU A 80 7.96 -33.94 7.43
CA LEU A 80 6.62 -33.47 7.20
C LEU A 80 6.03 -32.77 8.44
N ALA A 81 6.20 -33.37 9.62
CA ALA A 81 5.72 -32.75 10.88
C ALA A 81 6.42 -31.42 11.18
N VAL A 82 7.73 -31.33 10.91
CA VAL A 82 8.48 -30.05 11.04
C VAL A 82 7.97 -29.02 10.04
N LEU A 83 7.78 -29.38 8.77
CA LEU A 83 7.25 -28.48 7.75
C LEU A 83 5.84 -27.98 8.09
N LEU A 84 4.97 -28.88 8.56
CA LEU A 84 3.64 -28.55 9.04
C LEU A 84 3.69 -27.64 10.29
N GLY A 85 4.58 -27.96 11.25
CA GLY A 85 4.81 -27.14 12.44
C GLY A 85 5.29 -25.74 12.10
N VAL A 86 6.23 -25.62 11.17
CA VAL A 86 6.71 -24.30 10.68
C VAL A 86 5.58 -23.55 9.97
N ARG A 87 4.83 -24.21 9.09
CA ARG A 87 3.77 -23.56 8.28
C ARG A 87 2.56 -23.17 9.10
N PHE A 88 2.09 -24.05 10.01
CA PHE A 88 0.80 -23.86 10.70
C PHE A 88 0.94 -23.34 12.14
N VAL A 89 2.13 -23.41 12.73
CA VAL A 89 2.35 -22.92 14.11
C VAL A 89 3.33 -21.77 14.13
N ALA A 90 4.57 -21.97 13.64
CA ALA A 90 5.59 -20.92 13.73
C ALA A 90 5.27 -19.70 12.88
N SER A 91 4.81 -19.90 11.64
CA SER A 91 4.50 -18.79 10.73
C SER A 91 3.35 -17.91 11.24
N PRO A 92 2.18 -18.41 11.70
CA PRO A 92 1.13 -17.60 12.28
C PRO A 92 1.54 -16.89 13.57
N LEU A 93 2.32 -17.57 14.44
CA LEU A 93 2.82 -16.97 15.68
C LEU A 93 3.74 -15.78 15.40
N VAL A 94 4.63 -15.90 14.41
CA VAL A 94 5.48 -14.77 14.00
C VAL A 94 4.64 -13.67 13.37
N ALA A 95 3.71 -14.01 12.49
CA ALA A 95 2.84 -13.05 11.83
C ALA A 95 1.99 -12.24 12.84
N SER A 96 1.54 -12.86 13.94
CA SER A 96 0.73 -12.18 14.96
C SER A 96 1.46 -11.09 15.75
N LEU A 97 2.79 -10.99 15.64
CA LEU A 97 3.60 -9.94 16.26
C LEU A 97 3.65 -8.65 15.43
N TYR A 98 3.20 -8.70 14.19
CA TYR A 98 3.27 -7.62 13.21
C TYR A 98 1.89 -7.24 12.70
N TYR A 99 1.84 -6.29 11.77
CA TYR A 99 0.63 -5.90 11.10
C TYR A 99 -0.07 -7.09 10.42
N GLN A 100 -1.38 -7.20 10.65
CA GLN A 100 -2.23 -8.26 10.11
C GLN A 100 -3.25 -7.69 9.12
N PRO A 101 -2.91 -7.61 7.83
CA PRO A 101 -3.78 -7.02 6.80
C PRO A 101 -5.11 -7.77 6.63
N ASN A 102 -5.14 -9.07 6.94
CA ASN A 102 -6.33 -9.93 6.81
C ASN A 102 -7.17 -10.01 8.10
N GLU A 103 -6.88 -9.21 9.11
CA GLU A 103 -7.71 -9.13 10.29
C GLU A 103 -9.15 -8.77 9.89
N LYS A 104 -10.12 -9.54 10.40
CA LYS A 104 -11.54 -9.34 10.16
C LYS A 104 -12.19 -8.69 11.37
N GLY A 105 -13.39 -8.18 11.18
CA GLY A 105 -14.15 -7.53 12.24
C GLY A 105 -14.32 -6.04 12.02
N PHE A 106 -13.86 -5.55 10.87
CA PHE A 106 -14.17 -4.23 10.38
C PHE A 106 -15.35 -4.35 9.44
N GLY A 107 -16.45 -3.73 9.75
CA GLY A 107 -17.65 -3.80 8.95
C GLY A 107 -18.33 -2.46 8.88
N THR A 108 -18.97 -2.19 7.75
CA THR A 108 -19.88 -1.06 7.63
C THR A 108 -21.24 -1.49 8.10
N SER A 109 -21.75 -0.86 9.13
CA SER A 109 -23.18 -0.82 9.40
C SER A 109 -23.74 0.45 8.78
N ILE A 110 -24.35 0.32 7.61
CA ILE A 110 -25.14 1.39 7.01
C ILE A 110 -26.59 1.02 7.29
N GLU A 111 -27.35 1.93 7.89
CA GLU A 111 -28.74 1.70 8.21
C GLU A 111 -29.54 1.26 6.96
N GLY A 112 -30.03 0.04 6.96
CA GLY A 112 -30.78 -0.55 5.84
C GLY A 112 -29.99 -1.43 4.88
N GLU A 113 -28.67 -1.51 5.03
CA GLU A 113 -27.82 -2.42 4.26
C GLU A 113 -27.27 -3.55 5.17
N PRO A 114 -27.02 -4.75 4.63
CA PRO A 114 -26.40 -5.81 5.40
C PRO A 114 -24.97 -5.40 5.80
N ASP A 115 -24.59 -5.71 7.05
CA ASP A 115 -23.25 -5.54 7.53
C ASP A 115 -22.25 -6.23 6.59
N THR A 116 -21.34 -5.47 6.02
CA THR A 116 -20.31 -6.01 5.13
C THR A 116 -19.01 -6.09 5.90
N GLU A 117 -18.57 -7.31 6.19
CA GLU A 117 -17.23 -7.52 6.76
C GLU A 117 -16.16 -7.21 5.71
N CYS A 118 -15.19 -6.38 6.07
CA CYS A 118 -13.99 -6.17 5.28
C CYS A 118 -12.73 -6.52 6.07
N GLU A 119 -11.64 -6.74 5.35
CA GLU A 119 -10.32 -6.94 5.94
C GLU A 119 -9.70 -5.59 6.33
N ALA A 120 -8.86 -5.57 7.37
CA ALA A 120 -8.20 -4.38 7.88
C ALA A 120 -7.48 -3.58 6.79
N ILE A 121 -6.78 -4.26 5.90
CA ILE A 121 -6.02 -3.66 4.79
C ILE A 121 -6.90 -2.78 3.88
N ALA A 122 -8.16 -3.14 3.69
CA ALA A 122 -9.06 -2.36 2.82
C ALA A 122 -9.36 -0.99 3.45
N LEU A 123 -9.60 -0.94 4.76
CA LEU A 123 -9.79 0.31 5.49
C LEU A 123 -8.50 1.12 5.63
N ASP A 124 -7.38 0.42 5.93
CA ASP A 124 -6.08 1.06 6.09
C ASP A 124 -5.64 1.76 4.78
N LEU A 125 -5.79 1.07 3.63
CA LEU A 125 -5.50 1.68 2.33
C LEU A 125 -6.50 2.78 1.96
N THR A 126 -7.79 2.61 2.28
CA THR A 126 -8.79 3.65 2.05
C THR A 126 -8.45 4.92 2.81
N ALA A 127 -8.14 4.82 4.11
CA ALA A 127 -7.73 5.96 4.92
C ALA A 127 -6.42 6.58 4.40
N LEU A 128 -5.42 5.74 4.14
CA LEU A 128 -4.11 6.18 3.67
C LEU A 128 -4.20 6.95 2.35
N TYR A 129 -4.88 6.39 1.34
CA TYR A 129 -5.04 7.05 0.03
C TYR A 129 -5.91 8.30 0.11
N SER A 130 -6.97 8.28 0.91
CA SER A 130 -7.81 9.48 1.12
C SER A 130 -7.03 10.62 1.77
N LEU A 131 -6.10 10.29 2.70
CA LEU A 131 -5.28 11.27 3.39
C LEU A 131 -4.08 11.76 2.56
N THR A 132 -3.49 10.92 1.69
CA THR A 132 -2.16 11.22 1.11
C THR A 132 -2.08 11.14 -0.42
N ALA A 133 -3.08 10.58 -1.09
CA ALA A 133 -3.03 10.34 -2.53
C ALA A 133 -4.35 10.69 -3.23
N PRO A 134 -4.71 11.97 -3.27
CA PRO A 134 -5.94 12.43 -3.93
C PRO A 134 -5.95 12.09 -5.44
N GLY A 135 -7.15 12.10 -6.02
CA GLY A 135 -7.32 11.79 -7.43
C GLY A 135 -7.59 10.31 -7.72
N ASN A 136 -7.56 9.45 -6.69
CA ASN A 136 -7.74 8.01 -6.85
C ASN A 136 -8.66 7.40 -5.79
N THR A 137 -9.42 6.38 -6.19
CA THR A 137 -10.17 5.50 -5.27
C THR A 137 -9.57 4.11 -5.26
N VAL A 138 -9.35 3.56 -4.06
CA VAL A 138 -8.86 2.19 -3.86
C VAL A 138 -10.05 1.23 -3.85
N ASN A 139 -9.97 0.16 -4.63
CA ASN A 139 -10.98 -0.87 -4.72
C ASN A 139 -10.35 -2.28 -4.74
N SER A 140 -11.17 -3.31 -4.57
CA SER A 140 -10.79 -4.73 -4.77
C SER A 140 -9.53 -5.15 -4.02
N VAL A 141 -9.38 -4.68 -2.76
CA VAL A 141 -8.17 -4.95 -1.97
C VAL A 141 -8.12 -6.39 -1.51
N THR A 142 -6.99 -7.05 -1.74
CA THR A 142 -6.73 -8.42 -1.27
C THR A 142 -5.30 -8.55 -0.74
N ALA A 143 -5.13 -9.24 0.39
CA ALA A 143 -3.82 -9.54 0.94
C ALA A 143 -3.66 -11.05 1.14
N ARG A 144 -2.90 -11.71 0.29
CA ARG A 144 -2.66 -13.15 0.33
C ARG A 144 -1.44 -13.46 1.19
N PRO A 145 -1.56 -14.22 2.30
CA PRO A 145 -0.43 -14.53 3.16
C PRO A 145 0.56 -15.50 2.50
N GLU A 146 1.84 -15.17 2.57
CA GLU A 146 2.95 -16.03 2.15
C GLU A 146 3.69 -16.68 3.33
N GLY A 147 3.41 -16.22 4.55
CA GLY A 147 3.96 -16.69 5.80
C GLY A 147 4.95 -15.70 6.43
N PHE A 148 5.17 -15.84 7.74
CA PHE A 148 6.11 -15.04 8.54
C PHE A 148 5.90 -13.52 8.43
N GLY A 149 4.64 -13.08 8.31
CA GLY A 149 4.31 -11.66 8.18
C GLY A 149 4.50 -11.09 6.76
N ARG A 150 4.67 -11.94 5.75
CA ARG A 150 4.73 -11.53 4.34
C ARG A 150 3.41 -11.80 3.64
N TYR A 151 3.02 -10.87 2.77
CA TYR A 151 1.79 -10.91 1.99
C TYR A 151 2.04 -10.47 0.55
N ILE A 152 1.27 -11.04 -0.37
CA ILE A 152 1.08 -10.45 -1.70
C ILE A 152 -0.15 -9.58 -1.60
N LEU A 153 0.03 -8.29 -1.78
CA LEU A 153 -1.01 -7.28 -1.76
C LEU A 153 -1.39 -6.93 -3.20
N THR A 154 -2.69 -6.95 -3.50
CA THR A 154 -3.23 -6.55 -4.79
C THR A 154 -4.45 -5.67 -4.56
N TYR A 155 -4.55 -4.57 -5.29
CA TYR A 155 -5.70 -3.66 -5.26
C TYR A 155 -5.83 -2.91 -6.57
N GLU A 156 -6.99 -2.30 -6.78
CA GLU A 156 -7.28 -1.47 -7.95
C GLU A 156 -7.28 -0.01 -7.53
N LEU A 157 -6.63 0.82 -8.34
CA LEU A 157 -6.71 2.28 -8.26
C LEU A 157 -7.53 2.79 -9.44
N ARG A 158 -8.59 3.53 -9.14
CA ARG A 158 -9.40 4.18 -10.15
C ARG A 158 -9.12 5.68 -10.14
N ASP A 159 -8.73 6.22 -11.28
CA ASP A 159 -8.55 7.66 -11.49
C ASP A 159 -9.91 8.39 -11.50
N TRP A 160 -9.99 9.50 -10.79
CA TRP A 160 -11.25 10.24 -10.66
C TRP A 160 -11.61 11.03 -11.93
N LEU A 161 -10.61 11.46 -12.72
CA LEU A 161 -10.82 12.29 -13.90
C LEU A 161 -11.19 11.45 -15.11
N THR A 162 -10.41 10.40 -15.37
CA THR A 162 -10.54 9.56 -16.56
C THR A 162 -11.41 8.33 -16.33
N GLY A 163 -11.55 7.89 -15.06
CA GLY A 163 -12.20 6.65 -14.67
C GLY A 163 -11.42 5.40 -15.00
N GLU A 164 -10.21 5.54 -15.53
CA GLU A 164 -9.33 4.42 -15.80
C GLU A 164 -8.97 3.69 -14.51
N THR A 165 -8.92 2.37 -14.59
CA THR A 165 -8.57 1.51 -13.45
C THR A 165 -7.24 0.84 -13.71
N ASP A 166 -6.32 0.97 -12.76
CA ASP A 166 -5.02 0.33 -12.77
C ASP A 166 -4.91 -0.70 -11.66
N GLN A 167 -4.41 -1.89 -11.99
CA GLN A 167 -4.20 -2.95 -11.01
C GLN A 167 -2.81 -2.86 -10.42
N ILE A 168 -2.73 -2.63 -9.13
CA ILE A 168 -1.49 -2.55 -8.37
C ILE A 168 -1.25 -3.89 -7.67
N SER A 169 -0.03 -4.40 -7.76
CA SER A 169 0.38 -5.61 -7.05
C SER A 169 1.80 -5.48 -6.53
N GLY A 170 2.07 -6.10 -5.40
CA GLY A 170 3.38 -6.07 -4.77
C GLY A 170 3.50 -6.98 -3.56
N THR A 171 4.62 -6.89 -2.88
CA THR A 171 4.89 -7.62 -1.64
C THR A 171 4.86 -6.67 -0.45
N LEU A 172 4.14 -7.07 0.59
CA LEU A 172 4.12 -6.41 1.88
C LEU A 172 4.89 -7.28 2.89
N ASP A 173 5.97 -6.77 3.43
CA ASP A 173 6.66 -7.34 4.59
C ASP A 173 6.22 -6.56 5.84
N ALA A 174 5.25 -7.09 6.55
CA ALA A 174 4.66 -6.43 7.73
C ALA A 174 5.63 -6.28 8.90
N SER A 175 6.81 -6.89 8.83
CA SER A 175 7.86 -6.78 9.85
C SER A 175 8.79 -5.57 9.64
N GLN A 176 8.66 -4.86 8.53
CA GLN A 176 9.53 -3.75 8.14
C GLN A 176 8.76 -2.45 8.04
N THR A 177 9.39 -1.35 8.45
CA THR A 177 8.90 0.00 8.19
C THR A 177 8.98 0.28 6.68
N GLY A 178 7.86 0.72 6.08
CA GLY A 178 7.77 0.85 4.63
C GLY A 178 7.92 -0.48 3.89
N GLY A 179 7.45 -1.57 4.50
CA GLY A 179 7.57 -2.93 3.97
C GLY A 179 6.74 -3.22 2.73
N TRP A 180 5.93 -2.24 2.27
CA TRP A 180 5.20 -2.34 1.03
C TRP A 180 6.11 -2.02 -0.17
N VAL A 181 6.29 -3.00 -1.04
CA VAL A 181 7.07 -2.86 -2.28
C VAL A 181 6.22 -3.25 -3.48
N ARG A 182 5.88 -2.26 -4.29
CA ARG A 182 5.12 -2.48 -5.52
C ARG A 182 5.99 -3.19 -6.56
N THR A 183 5.45 -4.23 -7.19
CA THR A 183 6.11 -4.99 -8.25
C THR A 183 5.43 -4.85 -9.59
N PHE A 184 4.14 -4.47 -9.61
CA PHE A 184 3.35 -4.29 -10.81
C PHE A 184 2.33 -3.15 -10.62
N GLY A 185 2.04 -2.42 -11.68
CA GLY A 185 1.13 -1.29 -11.74
C GLY A 185 1.82 -0.03 -12.27
N SER A 186 1.02 0.94 -12.74
CA SER A 186 1.54 2.19 -13.26
C SER A 186 2.14 3.07 -12.15
N ASN A 187 2.91 4.08 -12.54
CA ASN A 187 3.39 5.13 -11.65
C ASN A 187 2.32 6.20 -11.36
N PHE A 188 1.08 5.97 -11.79
CA PHE A 188 0.02 6.95 -11.75
C PHE A 188 -0.20 7.52 -10.34
N ALA A 189 -0.33 6.65 -9.32
CA ALA A 189 -0.47 7.07 -7.92
C ALA A 189 0.77 7.82 -7.38
N LEU A 190 1.97 7.50 -7.89
CA LEU A 190 3.20 8.22 -7.54
C LEU A 190 3.25 9.60 -8.18
N ALA A 191 2.78 9.75 -9.41
CA ALA A 191 2.73 11.06 -10.07
C ALA A 191 1.81 12.04 -9.31
N THR A 192 0.73 11.55 -8.71
CA THR A 192 -0.15 12.38 -7.86
C THR A 192 0.55 12.75 -6.55
N MET A 193 1.31 11.84 -5.94
CA MET A 193 2.10 12.13 -4.73
C MET A 193 3.31 13.04 -5.01
N GLU A 194 3.98 12.87 -6.15
CA GLU A 194 5.10 13.75 -6.55
C GLU A 194 4.60 15.17 -6.85
N SER A 195 3.40 15.34 -7.43
CA SER A 195 2.82 16.67 -7.66
C SER A 195 2.42 17.38 -6.36
N ILE A 196 2.08 16.64 -5.30
CA ILE A 196 1.82 17.21 -3.97
C ILE A 196 3.13 17.69 -3.30
N ALA A 197 4.27 17.06 -3.57
CA ALA A 197 5.56 17.50 -3.06
C ALA A 197 5.94 18.92 -3.50
N ASP A 198 5.27 19.46 -4.51
CA ASP A 198 5.50 20.80 -5.06
C ASP A 198 4.62 21.92 -4.45
N TRP A 199 3.88 21.65 -3.37
CA TRP A 199 3.06 22.70 -2.73
C TRP A 199 3.90 23.89 -2.25
N GLY A 200 5.14 23.68 -1.84
CA GLY A 200 6.07 24.77 -1.54
C GLY A 200 6.38 25.65 -2.75
N ASN A 201 6.37 25.07 -3.95
CA ASN A 201 6.54 25.80 -5.21
C ASN A 201 5.22 26.41 -5.71
N LEU A 202 4.07 25.89 -5.30
CA LEU A 202 2.76 26.46 -5.62
C LEU A 202 2.54 27.81 -4.96
N ALA A 203 3.06 28.02 -3.76
CA ALA A 203 3.03 29.30 -3.06
C ALA A 203 3.91 30.38 -3.73
N ASP A 204 4.72 30.03 -4.75
CA ASP A 204 5.46 31.01 -5.55
C ASP A 204 4.51 31.67 -6.60
N SER A 205 4.07 32.88 -6.31
CA SER A 205 3.15 33.65 -7.14
C SER A 205 3.59 33.83 -8.61
N SER A 206 4.88 33.70 -8.91
CA SER A 206 5.39 33.76 -10.29
C SER A 206 4.93 32.57 -11.14
N ASN A 207 4.87 31.37 -10.55
CA ASN A 207 4.37 30.19 -11.20
C ASN A 207 2.85 30.24 -11.37
N GLY A 208 2.13 30.79 -10.37
CA GLY A 208 0.69 30.96 -10.42
C GLY A 208 0.24 31.89 -11.57
N GLN A 209 0.93 33.03 -11.78
CA GLN A 209 0.63 33.91 -12.91
C GLN A 209 0.84 33.24 -14.27
N ALA A 210 1.92 32.51 -14.44
CA ALA A 210 2.19 31.79 -15.68
C ALA A 210 1.11 30.70 -15.96
N ALA A 211 0.64 30.01 -14.92
CA ALA A 211 -0.44 29.05 -15.05
C ALA A 211 -1.79 29.72 -15.38
N ALA A 212 -2.10 30.86 -14.76
CA ALA A 212 -3.29 31.65 -15.06
C ALA A 212 -3.29 32.16 -16.51
N ASP A 213 -2.15 32.64 -17.00
CA ASP A 213 -1.98 33.07 -18.40
C ASP A 213 -2.19 31.88 -19.35
N CYS A 214 -1.64 30.71 -19.02
CA CYS A 214 -1.84 29.49 -19.80
C CYS A 214 -3.33 29.07 -19.84
N LEU A 215 -4.02 29.12 -18.70
CA LEU A 215 -5.46 28.82 -18.62
C LEU A 215 -6.29 29.79 -19.47
N ALA A 216 -5.91 31.06 -19.52
CA ALA A 216 -6.61 32.07 -20.33
C ALA A 216 -6.45 31.86 -21.84
N GLU A 217 -5.41 31.15 -22.29
CA GLU A 217 -5.17 30.78 -23.69
C GLU A 217 -5.91 29.49 -24.09
N LEU A 218 -6.39 28.69 -23.13
CA LEU A 218 -7.11 27.44 -23.42
C LEU A 218 -8.50 27.73 -24.00
N PRO A 219 -9.04 26.79 -24.81
CA PRO A 219 -10.45 26.84 -25.20
C PRO A 219 -11.35 26.93 -23.96
N PRO A 220 -12.41 27.75 -23.95
CA PRO A 220 -13.27 27.95 -22.78
C PRO A 220 -13.93 26.66 -22.24
N THR A 221 -14.05 25.65 -23.09
CA THR A 221 -14.59 24.32 -22.72
C THR A 221 -13.55 23.38 -22.13
N SER A 222 -12.28 23.78 -22.09
CA SER A 222 -11.22 22.95 -21.54
C SER A 222 -11.50 22.66 -20.06
N TYR A 223 -11.54 21.38 -19.72
CA TYR A 223 -11.79 20.91 -18.36
C TYR A 223 -10.46 20.53 -17.69
N VAL A 224 -10.17 21.14 -16.58
CA VAL A 224 -8.85 21.17 -15.98
C VAL A 224 -8.90 20.56 -14.59
N ALA A 225 -7.98 19.61 -14.34
CA ALA A 225 -7.61 19.22 -12.99
C ALA A 225 -6.48 20.13 -12.53
N ALA A 226 -6.69 20.87 -11.46
CA ALA A 226 -5.72 21.82 -10.94
C ALA A 226 -5.62 21.78 -9.42
N TRP A 227 -4.37 21.94 -8.95
CA TRP A 227 -4.04 22.24 -7.57
C TRP A 227 -4.05 23.74 -7.38
N LEU A 228 -4.79 24.19 -6.36
CA LEU A 228 -4.96 25.60 -6.03
C LEU A 228 -4.42 25.85 -4.63
N HIS A 229 -3.59 26.87 -4.46
CA HIS A 229 -3.08 27.31 -3.17
C HIS A 229 -3.82 28.56 -2.71
N PHE A 230 -4.09 28.67 -1.42
CA PHE A 230 -4.75 29.85 -0.83
C PHE A 230 -3.73 30.84 -0.29
N PRO A 231 -3.99 32.18 -0.41
CA PRO A 231 -3.11 33.22 0.12
C PRO A 231 -2.91 33.13 1.64
N GLU A 232 -3.92 32.66 2.34
CA GLU A 232 -3.92 32.36 3.76
C GLU A 232 -4.61 31.01 3.98
N ASP A 233 -4.17 30.24 4.96
CA ASP A 233 -4.82 28.98 5.29
C ASP A 233 -6.27 29.23 5.71
N LEU A 234 -7.19 28.42 5.17
CA LEU A 234 -8.60 28.51 5.46
C LEU A 234 -8.99 27.50 6.56
N SER A 235 -9.84 27.94 7.50
CA SER A 235 -10.58 26.99 8.30
C SER A 235 -11.53 26.15 7.43
N THR A 236 -11.93 24.97 7.91
CA THR A 236 -12.90 24.15 7.16
C THR A 236 -14.24 24.84 6.93
N GLN A 237 -14.62 25.82 7.79
CA GLN A 237 -15.82 26.60 7.61
C GLN A 237 -15.68 27.62 6.47
N GLU A 238 -14.52 28.27 6.36
CA GLU A 238 -14.22 29.21 5.26
C GLU A 238 -14.08 28.46 3.93
N LEU A 239 -13.45 27.26 3.97
CA LEU A 239 -13.38 26.38 2.81
C LEU A 239 -14.79 25.99 2.32
N PHE A 240 -15.68 25.60 3.22
CA PHE A 240 -17.05 25.27 2.87
C PHE A 240 -17.79 26.47 2.26
N ALA A 241 -17.61 27.66 2.81
CA ALA A 241 -18.19 28.90 2.25
C ALA A 241 -17.60 29.24 0.86
N LEU A 242 -16.33 28.91 0.62
CA LEU A 242 -15.71 29.06 -0.70
C LEU A 242 -16.30 28.03 -1.68
N GLU A 243 -16.44 26.76 -1.28
CA GLU A 243 -17.08 25.72 -2.09
C GLU A 243 -18.51 26.12 -2.48
N GLU A 244 -19.35 26.60 -1.53
CA GLU A 244 -20.70 27.07 -1.81
C GLU A 244 -20.73 28.23 -2.82
N ARG A 245 -19.73 29.11 -2.82
CA ARG A 245 -19.62 30.22 -3.77
C ARG A 245 -19.49 29.73 -5.22
N TYR A 246 -18.88 28.56 -5.43
CA TYR A 246 -18.67 27.99 -6.75
C TYR A 246 -19.62 26.82 -7.09
N ALA A 247 -20.39 26.31 -6.13
CA ALA A 247 -21.27 25.15 -6.29
C ALA A 247 -22.36 25.30 -7.37
N TRP A 248 -22.72 26.55 -7.73
CA TRP A 248 -23.70 26.82 -8.78
C TRP A 248 -23.13 26.70 -10.20
N LYS A 249 -21.79 26.62 -10.34
CA LYS A 249 -21.11 26.47 -11.62
C LYS A 249 -21.12 25.02 -12.02
N GLU A 250 -21.78 24.71 -13.11
CA GLU A 250 -21.82 23.35 -13.63
C GLU A 250 -20.41 22.86 -14.00
N GLY A 251 -20.00 21.72 -13.46
CA GLY A 251 -18.67 21.15 -13.70
C GLY A 251 -17.57 21.69 -12.79
N PHE A 252 -17.86 22.63 -11.89
CA PHE A 252 -16.87 23.03 -10.88
C PHE A 252 -16.97 22.10 -9.66
N THR A 253 -15.90 21.38 -9.36
CA THR A 253 -15.92 20.36 -8.32
C THR A 253 -14.67 20.45 -7.44
N PHE A 254 -14.88 20.64 -6.14
CA PHE A 254 -13.83 20.51 -5.13
C PHE A 254 -13.70 19.03 -4.75
N LEU A 255 -12.49 18.49 -4.84
CA LEU A 255 -12.25 17.07 -4.71
C LEU A 255 -11.49 16.71 -3.45
N TRP A 256 -10.45 17.47 -3.14
CA TRP A 256 -9.58 17.15 -2.02
C TRP A 256 -9.00 18.45 -1.44
N ALA A 257 -8.91 18.50 -0.11
CA ALA A 257 -8.37 19.64 0.62
C ALA A 257 -7.06 19.22 1.31
N GLY A 258 -6.00 20.00 1.05
CA GLY A 258 -4.70 19.83 1.70
C GLY A 258 -4.65 20.54 3.04
N VAL A 259 -4.33 19.80 4.10
CA VAL A 259 -4.28 20.31 5.47
C VAL A 259 -2.85 20.60 5.88
N ARG A 260 -2.64 21.75 6.53
CA ARG A 260 -1.37 22.07 7.16
C ARG A 260 -1.08 21.08 8.29
N SER A 261 0.03 20.36 8.18
CA SER A 261 0.43 19.29 9.09
C SER A 261 1.71 19.60 9.89
N GLY A 262 2.19 20.85 9.82
CA GLY A 262 3.40 21.32 10.49
C GLY A 262 3.66 22.81 10.20
N GLU A 263 4.67 23.37 10.83
CA GLU A 263 5.05 24.79 10.64
C GLU A 263 5.51 25.09 9.22
N GLU A 264 6.12 24.13 8.53
CA GLU A 264 6.52 24.24 7.13
C GLU A 264 5.56 23.44 6.25
N LEU A 265 5.32 23.92 5.02
CA LEU A 265 4.64 23.16 3.97
C LEU A 265 5.60 22.03 3.50
N LEU A 266 5.60 20.94 4.25
CA LEU A 266 6.54 19.82 4.03
C LEU A 266 6.06 18.91 2.89
N PRO A 267 6.98 18.21 2.21
CA PRO A 267 6.64 17.07 1.38
C PRO A 267 5.92 16.02 2.24
N GLY A 268 4.78 15.52 1.74
CA GLY A 268 3.93 14.58 2.47
C GLY A 268 2.68 15.23 3.06
N LEU A 269 2.19 16.29 2.43
CA LEU A 269 0.92 16.92 2.76
C LEU A 269 -0.17 15.88 3.00
N VAL A 270 -0.88 16.04 4.09
CA VAL A 270 -2.04 15.22 4.46
C VAL A 270 -3.30 16.04 4.20
N GLY A 271 -4.39 15.39 3.83
CA GLY A 271 -5.63 16.08 3.56
C GLY A 271 -6.84 15.16 3.57
N PHE A 272 -7.93 15.58 2.99
CA PHE A 272 -9.19 14.84 2.99
C PHE A 272 -9.98 15.02 1.71
N ASN A 273 -10.79 14.02 1.39
CA ASN A 273 -11.71 14.07 0.28
C ASN A 273 -12.87 15.05 0.57
N MET A 274 -13.19 15.91 -0.39
CA MET A 274 -14.33 16.83 -0.31
C MET A 274 -15.60 16.20 -0.92
N SER A 275 -16.69 16.93 -0.91
CA SER A 275 -18.01 16.46 -1.32
C SER A 275 -18.07 15.96 -2.77
N GLY A 276 -17.21 16.48 -3.63
CA GLY A 276 -17.11 16.11 -5.05
C GLY A 276 -16.24 14.87 -5.33
N ALA A 277 -15.51 14.38 -4.34
CA ALA A 277 -14.67 13.18 -4.52
C ALA A 277 -15.50 11.90 -4.57
N PRO A 278 -15.14 10.94 -5.42
CA PRO A 278 -15.67 9.59 -5.32
C PRO A 278 -15.33 8.97 -3.96
N PHE A 279 -16.26 8.24 -3.39
CA PHE A 279 -16.06 7.58 -2.10
C PHE A 279 -16.40 6.10 -2.18
N ASN A 280 -15.79 5.34 -1.30
CA ASN A 280 -16.12 3.94 -1.14
C ASN A 280 -17.08 3.76 0.07
N SER A 281 -17.84 2.67 0.07
CA SER A 281 -18.84 2.43 1.11
C SER A 281 -18.29 1.81 2.39
N ILE A 282 -17.00 1.44 2.43
CA ILE A 282 -16.41 0.84 3.62
C ILE A 282 -16.05 1.90 4.66
N ALA A 283 -16.35 1.59 5.92
CA ALA A 283 -15.99 2.44 7.06
C ALA A 283 -15.81 1.57 8.31
N PRO A 284 -14.98 2.00 9.27
CA PRO A 284 -14.97 1.42 10.61
C PRO A 284 -16.23 1.80 11.40
N SER A 285 -16.28 1.40 12.69
CA SER A 285 -17.37 1.78 13.60
C SER A 285 -17.66 3.27 13.54
N TRP A 286 -18.93 3.62 13.36
CA TRP A 286 -19.37 5.02 13.39
C TRP A 286 -19.19 5.70 14.76
N GLU A 287 -19.31 4.93 15.83
CA GLU A 287 -19.16 5.47 17.19
C GLU A 287 -17.73 5.95 17.45
N ASP A 288 -16.75 5.20 16.93
CA ASP A 288 -15.35 5.52 17.12
C ASP A 288 -14.82 6.52 16.07
N TYR A 289 -15.31 6.40 14.83
CA TYR A 289 -14.84 7.20 13.69
C TYR A 289 -16.01 7.79 12.89
N PRO A 290 -16.74 8.75 13.46
CA PRO A 290 -17.88 9.35 12.80
C PRO A 290 -17.47 10.08 11.53
N MET A 291 -18.29 9.94 10.48
CA MET A 291 -18.03 10.55 9.17
C MET A 291 -16.74 10.07 8.49
N PHE A 292 -16.26 8.86 8.80
CA PHE A 292 -15.11 8.28 8.13
C PHE A 292 -15.28 8.24 6.60
N ASN A 293 -16.49 8.04 6.10
CA ASN A 293 -16.82 8.21 4.69
C ASN A 293 -18.09 9.05 4.48
N TRP A 294 -18.23 9.62 3.26
CA TRP A 294 -19.36 10.47 2.91
C TRP A 294 -20.69 9.73 2.79
N TYR A 295 -20.67 8.42 2.59
CA TYR A 295 -21.88 7.60 2.53
C TYR A 295 -22.62 7.59 3.87
N GLN A 296 -21.88 7.52 4.97
CA GLN A 296 -22.45 7.58 6.32
C GLN A 296 -23.14 8.92 6.58
N MET A 297 -22.58 10.03 6.09
CA MET A 297 -23.21 11.35 6.21
C MET A 297 -24.57 11.42 5.52
N ARG A 298 -24.70 10.84 4.32
CA ARG A 298 -25.94 10.82 3.56
C ARG A 298 -27.01 9.95 4.24
N ALA A 299 -26.65 8.79 4.74
CA ALA A 299 -27.53 7.87 5.43
C ALA A 299 -28.16 8.52 6.68
N GLU A 300 -27.40 9.37 7.39
CA GLU A 300 -27.87 10.06 8.60
C GLU A 300 -28.58 11.40 8.32
N GLY A 301 -28.75 11.80 7.07
CA GLY A 301 -29.31 13.10 6.71
C GLY A 301 -28.48 14.30 7.14
N LYS A 302 -27.20 14.08 7.45
CA LYS A 302 -26.25 15.14 7.77
C LYS A 302 -25.73 15.74 6.47
N TYR A 303 -25.97 17.03 6.32
CA TYR A 303 -25.52 17.76 5.14
C TYR A 303 -24.05 18.14 5.28
N TYR A 304 -23.39 18.35 4.15
CA TYR A 304 -22.04 18.89 4.08
C TYR A 304 -21.97 20.22 4.83
N SER A 305 -20.89 20.41 5.55
CA SER A 305 -20.59 21.62 6.30
C SER A 305 -19.10 21.66 6.67
N GLY A 306 -18.59 22.82 7.04
CA GLY A 306 -17.22 22.91 7.51
C GLY A 306 -16.92 22.01 8.73
N ALA A 307 -17.88 21.89 9.65
CA ALA A 307 -17.73 20.97 10.79
C ALA A 307 -17.69 19.50 10.35
N ALA A 308 -18.45 19.15 9.32
CA ALA A 308 -18.43 17.79 8.76
C ALA A 308 -17.08 17.48 8.08
N TYR A 309 -16.50 18.44 7.38
CA TYR A 309 -15.18 18.30 6.78
C TYR A 309 -14.08 18.07 7.83
N ALA A 310 -14.08 18.89 8.90
CA ALA A 310 -13.15 18.70 10.00
C ALA A 310 -13.29 17.30 10.64
N GLN A 311 -14.52 16.87 10.91
CA GLN A 311 -14.78 15.57 11.50
C GLN A 311 -14.37 14.41 10.59
N HIS A 312 -14.64 14.50 9.28
CA HIS A 312 -14.22 13.52 8.29
C HIS A 312 -12.70 13.35 8.30
N PHE A 313 -11.96 14.46 8.22
CA PHE A 313 -10.52 14.44 8.28
C PHE A 313 -9.98 13.82 9.57
N LEU A 314 -10.46 14.30 10.72
CA LEU A 314 -10.02 13.82 12.03
C LEU A 314 -10.32 12.34 12.25
N SER A 315 -11.44 11.83 11.75
CA SER A 315 -11.78 10.41 11.86
C SER A 315 -10.85 9.53 11.06
N MET A 316 -10.51 9.89 9.81
CA MET A 316 -9.53 9.14 9.02
C MET A 316 -8.13 9.21 9.63
N LEU A 317 -7.72 10.41 10.05
CA LEU A 317 -6.41 10.63 10.65
C LEU A 317 -6.26 9.85 11.98
N SER A 318 -7.26 9.95 12.87
CA SER A 318 -7.27 9.20 14.14
C SER A 318 -7.31 7.69 13.92
N PHE A 319 -8.01 7.22 12.89
CA PHE A 319 -8.06 5.81 12.53
C PHE A 319 -6.65 5.28 12.20
N ILE A 320 -5.93 5.93 11.29
CA ILE A 320 -4.60 5.47 10.87
C ILE A 320 -3.54 5.70 11.98
N ALA A 321 -3.60 6.82 12.70
CA ALA A 321 -2.72 7.11 13.83
C ALA A 321 -2.91 6.10 14.98
N GLY A 322 -4.14 5.61 15.19
CA GLY A 322 -4.44 4.54 16.15
C GLY A 322 -3.94 3.15 15.73
N ARG A 323 -3.38 3.01 14.53
CA ARG A 323 -2.92 1.73 13.95
C ARG A 323 -1.43 1.77 13.58
N PRO A 324 -0.52 1.93 14.56
CA PRO A 324 0.91 2.17 14.28
C PRO A 324 1.58 1.03 13.52
N GLN A 325 1.07 -0.20 13.60
CA GLN A 325 1.60 -1.32 12.81
C GLN A 325 1.25 -1.19 11.33
N ALA A 326 0.03 -0.73 10.99
CA ALA A 326 -0.38 -0.43 9.63
C ALA A 326 0.38 0.77 9.07
N GLU A 327 0.48 1.85 9.86
CA GLU A 327 1.27 3.04 9.54
C GLU A 327 2.72 2.67 9.18
N ASN A 328 3.39 1.93 10.05
CA ASN A 328 4.77 1.50 9.82
C ASN A 328 4.94 0.64 8.56
N ALA A 329 3.99 -0.27 8.29
CA ALA A 329 4.08 -1.19 7.16
C ALA A 329 3.75 -0.52 5.82
N LEU A 330 2.80 0.44 5.78
CA LEU A 330 2.18 0.98 4.57
C LEU A 330 2.59 2.43 4.26
N ALA A 331 2.86 3.25 5.27
CA ALA A 331 2.86 4.71 5.14
C ALA A 331 4.20 5.35 4.75
N TRP A 332 5.15 4.59 4.23
CA TRP A 332 6.44 5.12 3.69
C TRP A 332 7.11 6.24 4.51
N GLY A 333 7.03 6.15 5.85
CA GLY A 333 7.69 7.11 6.75
C GLY A 333 6.88 8.35 7.08
N GLN A 334 5.60 8.41 6.73
CA GLN A 334 4.67 9.39 7.30
C GLN A 334 4.52 9.14 8.81
N ASN A 335 4.24 10.20 9.56
CA ASN A 335 3.97 10.13 11.01
C ASN A 335 2.61 10.77 11.29
N PHE A 336 1.55 9.98 11.16
CA PHE A 336 0.18 10.47 11.33
C PHE A 336 -0.14 10.85 12.77
N SER A 337 0.52 10.25 13.75
CA SER A 337 0.37 10.66 15.15
C SER A 337 0.87 12.08 15.37
N ALA A 338 2.02 12.46 14.77
CA ALA A 338 2.51 13.83 14.86
C ALA A 338 1.62 14.83 14.11
N VAL A 339 1.03 14.42 12.98
CA VAL A 339 0.04 15.24 12.27
C VAL A 339 -1.21 15.44 13.11
N LEU A 340 -1.68 14.38 13.80
CA LEU A 340 -2.85 14.45 14.68
C LEU A 340 -2.60 15.41 15.83
N ASP A 341 -1.45 15.28 16.51
CA ASP A 341 -1.05 16.18 17.60
C ASP A 341 -1.03 17.65 17.13
N TYR A 342 -0.45 17.91 15.96
CA TYR A 342 -0.39 19.26 15.39
C TYR A 342 -1.79 19.83 15.09
N VAL A 343 -2.66 19.05 14.48
CA VAL A 343 -4.02 19.49 14.12
C VAL A 343 -4.91 19.64 15.36
N GLU A 344 -4.72 18.84 16.41
CA GLU A 344 -5.44 19.01 17.67
C GLU A 344 -5.04 20.32 18.38
N GLU A 345 -3.80 20.76 18.23
CA GLU A 345 -3.31 22.02 18.82
C GLU A 345 -3.73 23.25 17.99
N HIS A 346 -3.66 23.16 16.65
CA HIS A 346 -3.84 24.35 15.76
C HIS A 346 -5.19 24.37 15.04
N GLY A 347 -5.98 23.30 15.11
CA GLY A 347 -7.19 23.12 14.30
C GLY A 347 -6.88 22.65 12.88
N VAL A 348 -7.92 22.28 12.15
CA VAL A 348 -7.81 21.87 10.73
C VAL A 348 -7.71 23.15 9.89
N GLN A 349 -6.51 23.42 9.38
CA GLN A 349 -6.19 24.55 8.51
C GLN A 349 -5.88 24.03 7.10
N VAL A 350 -6.56 24.54 6.10
CA VAL A 350 -6.48 24.10 4.70
C VAL A 350 -5.65 25.10 3.91
N CYS A 351 -4.51 24.65 3.37
CA CYS A 351 -3.60 25.48 2.58
C CYS A 351 -3.93 25.51 1.08
N GLY A 352 -4.73 24.55 0.59
CA GLY A 352 -5.11 24.50 -0.81
C GLY A 352 -6.01 23.32 -1.14
N VAL A 353 -6.41 23.20 -2.41
CA VAL A 353 -7.39 22.20 -2.86
C VAL A 353 -7.02 21.63 -4.23
N LEU A 354 -7.43 20.39 -4.48
CA LEU A 354 -7.56 19.84 -5.82
C LEU A 354 -8.98 20.08 -6.32
N VAL A 355 -9.09 20.65 -7.52
CA VAL A 355 -10.38 20.92 -8.16
C VAL A 355 -10.41 20.40 -9.59
N TYR A 356 -11.63 20.12 -10.07
CA TYR A 356 -11.93 20.01 -11.49
C TYR A 356 -12.84 21.17 -11.88
N ALA A 357 -12.46 21.92 -12.92
CA ALA A 357 -13.22 23.06 -13.38
C ALA A 357 -12.95 23.37 -14.85
N GLU A 358 -13.83 24.15 -15.47
CA GLU A 358 -13.52 24.74 -16.78
C GLU A 358 -12.45 25.85 -16.63
N ALA A 359 -11.55 25.98 -17.59
CA ALA A 359 -10.42 26.90 -17.52
C ALA A 359 -10.81 28.36 -17.16
N PRO A 360 -11.90 28.94 -17.71
CA PRO A 360 -12.33 30.30 -17.36
C PRO A 360 -12.71 30.47 -15.87
N ASP A 361 -13.17 29.40 -15.22
CA ASP A 361 -13.55 29.46 -13.82
C ASP A 361 -12.34 29.55 -12.90
N LEU A 362 -11.26 28.86 -13.25
CA LEU A 362 -9.98 28.97 -12.55
C LEU A 362 -9.33 30.34 -12.73
N VAL A 363 -9.37 30.88 -13.94
CA VAL A 363 -8.94 32.27 -14.21
C VAL A 363 -9.73 33.26 -13.36
N GLN A 364 -11.03 33.07 -13.22
CA GLN A 364 -11.86 33.92 -12.38
C GLN A 364 -11.51 33.87 -10.89
N MET A 365 -11.16 32.66 -10.38
CA MET A 365 -10.67 32.54 -8.99
C MET A 365 -9.36 33.30 -8.78
N TRP A 366 -8.44 33.17 -9.73
CA TRP A 366 -7.17 33.90 -9.72
C TRP A 366 -7.39 35.44 -9.73
N GLU A 367 -8.19 35.95 -10.66
CA GLU A 367 -8.48 37.37 -10.78
C GLU A 367 -9.18 37.98 -9.55
N ARG A 368 -9.93 37.17 -8.81
CA ARG A 368 -10.57 37.57 -7.54
C ARG A 368 -9.61 37.57 -6.36
N GLY A 369 -8.43 36.93 -6.49
CA GLY A 369 -7.51 36.71 -5.38
C GLY A 369 -8.03 35.68 -4.38
N ASP A 370 -8.94 34.80 -4.78
CA ASP A 370 -9.37 33.67 -3.94
C ASP A 370 -8.24 32.64 -3.80
N ILE A 371 -7.27 32.65 -4.72
CA ILE A 371 -6.07 31.80 -4.78
C ILE A 371 -4.84 32.62 -5.18
N ASP A 372 -3.66 32.19 -4.75
CA ASP A 372 -2.38 32.80 -5.11
C ASP A 372 -1.42 31.81 -5.79
N GLY A 373 -1.80 30.55 -5.91
CA GLY A 373 -1.05 29.51 -6.61
C GLY A 373 -1.92 28.59 -7.43
N ILE A 374 -1.46 28.22 -8.63
CA ILE A 374 -2.12 27.27 -9.52
C ILE A 374 -1.07 26.31 -10.08
N SER A 375 -1.33 24.99 -10.00
CA SER A 375 -0.60 23.98 -10.76
C SER A 375 -1.57 23.14 -11.56
N ILE A 376 -1.41 23.15 -12.89
CA ILE A 376 -2.25 22.39 -13.81
C ILE A 376 -1.74 20.96 -13.85
N SER A 377 -2.57 20.00 -13.43
CA SER A 377 -2.25 18.57 -13.47
C SER A 377 -2.63 17.96 -14.81
N THR A 378 -3.86 18.19 -15.29
CA THR A 378 -4.38 17.58 -16.50
C THR A 378 -5.37 18.52 -17.18
N VAL A 379 -5.38 18.52 -18.52
CA VAL A 379 -6.34 19.28 -19.33
C VAL A 379 -7.06 18.32 -20.26
N LEU A 380 -8.38 18.30 -20.19
CA LEU A 380 -9.26 17.58 -21.10
C LEU A 380 -9.97 18.57 -22.06
N PRO A 381 -10.36 18.12 -23.27
CA PRO A 381 -11.05 19.01 -24.23
C PRO A 381 -12.35 19.60 -23.70
N SER A 382 -13.06 18.88 -22.83
CA SER A 382 -14.29 19.31 -22.18
C SER A 382 -14.60 18.45 -20.96
N ARG A 383 -15.50 18.92 -20.09
CA ARG A 383 -16.02 18.13 -18.95
C ARG A 383 -16.69 16.82 -19.35
N TYR A 384 -17.24 16.74 -20.57
CA TYR A 384 -17.85 15.52 -21.08
C TYR A 384 -16.82 14.44 -21.49
N SER A 385 -15.54 14.81 -21.52
CA SER A 385 -14.43 13.87 -21.72
C SER A 385 -13.98 13.24 -20.40
N ALA A 386 -14.41 13.79 -19.27
CA ALA A 386 -14.13 13.25 -17.95
C ALA A 386 -15.24 12.27 -17.52
N GLU A 387 -14.88 11.13 -16.93
CA GLU A 387 -15.89 10.20 -16.41
C GLU A 387 -16.67 10.83 -15.23
N GLY A 388 -15.99 11.62 -14.39
CA GLY A 388 -16.59 12.38 -13.30
C GLY A 388 -17.54 13.50 -13.75
N GLY A 389 -17.41 14.02 -14.96
CA GLY A 389 -18.31 15.03 -15.52
C GLY A 389 -19.71 14.52 -15.87
N GLN A 390 -19.93 13.21 -15.82
CA GLN A 390 -21.26 12.60 -16.01
C GLN A 390 -22.07 12.47 -14.71
N TYR A 391 -21.44 12.70 -13.56
CA TYR A 391 -22.14 12.69 -12.27
C TYR A 391 -22.57 14.09 -11.87
N SER A 392 -23.55 14.67 -12.63
CA SER A 392 -24.40 15.71 -12.07
C SER A 392 -25.37 15.04 -11.09
N TRP A 393 -25.16 15.26 -9.83
CA TRP A 393 -26.05 14.83 -8.74
C TRP A 393 -27.27 15.73 -8.62
#